data_af8b7a98da6ad74e029e97be0090ed19
#
_entry.id   af8b7a98da6ad74e029e97be0090ed19
#
_cell.length_a   1.000
_cell.length_b   1.000
_cell.length_c   1.000
_cell.angle_alpha   90.00
_cell.angle_beta   90.00
_cell.angle_gamma   90.00
#
_symmetry.space_group_name_H-M   'P 1'
#
loop_
_entity.id
_entity.type
_entity.pdbx_description
1 polymer ?
#
loop_
_entity_poly.entity_id
_entity_poly.type
_entity_poly.pdbx_seq_one_letter_code
_entity_poly.pdbx_strand_id
1 'polypeptide(L)'
;MKKLSLIITAILAIVVAGGVAYKFDVAGLAGGNAKNNDEKKGDKKAALPLVFRASEIIKPTQIALGSRVEWSGALTAPQTAIVRSKAAGTLLTLTVKEGDVVRLGQSLGAIDLSDVNNRVTERGATLESARASLALAQSQYDSNVKLSENGFISPVALATFKSQLDAAKAQVKATESQLGSARIAMREAALLAPIAGIVVKRNALPGEKVSPEQALLTLVDIRQLEMAGAVAPHLAALLRPGSAVSVRVDGMAKPTQATIERVGPLAEAGSKALPVVVRIANGDGLLQPGQYASASIEVADDTPRLTVPVQAVQDERGQNIVWIIDSNTIKRRAVTVGRRDAEGIRVEITDGLKGGESVLAMRFDQLRDGAAARIEPAATGAVTSVVKPATEQTVAQPAAAK
;
A
#
# COMPACT_ATOMS: atom_id res chain seq x y z
N MET A 1 -24.77 -35.51 -18.77
CA MET A 1 -23.74 -35.08 -19.74
C MET A 1 -23.97 -35.64 -21.16
N LYS A 2 -25.22 -35.83 -21.61
CA LYS A 2 -25.55 -36.33 -22.96
C LYS A 2 -26.50 -35.44 -23.77
N LYS A 3 -26.78 -34.20 -23.28
CA LYS A 3 -27.69 -33.27 -23.98
C LYS A 3 -27.00 -31.98 -24.49
N LEU A 4 -25.67 -31.82 -24.28
CA LEU A 4 -24.92 -30.66 -24.77
C LEU A 4 -24.14 -30.93 -26.07
N SER A 5 -24.08 -32.17 -26.53
CA SER A 5 -23.38 -32.57 -27.77
C SER A 5 -24.23 -32.44 -29.04
N LEU A 6 -25.56 -32.28 -28.92
CA LEU A 6 -26.48 -32.27 -30.08
C LEU A 6 -26.77 -30.88 -30.63
N ILE A 7 -26.36 -29.80 -29.91
CA ILE A 7 -26.58 -28.41 -30.36
C ILE A 7 -25.39 -27.87 -31.14
N ILE A 8 -24.20 -28.40 -30.96
CA ILE A 8 -22.98 -27.98 -31.68
C ILE A 8 -22.90 -28.54 -33.11
N THR A 9 -23.56 -29.68 -33.38
CA THR A 9 -23.59 -30.27 -34.74
C THR A 9 -24.64 -29.66 -35.66
N ALA A 10 -25.63 -28.93 -35.13
CA ALA A 10 -26.65 -28.25 -35.94
C ALA A 10 -26.23 -26.86 -36.46
N ILE A 11 -25.25 -26.23 -35.85
CA ILE A 11 -24.75 -24.89 -36.26
C ILE A 11 -23.66 -24.97 -37.33
N LEU A 12 -22.98 -26.12 -37.46
CA LEU A 12 -21.93 -26.33 -38.48
C LEU A 12 -22.49 -26.69 -39.86
N ALA A 13 -23.75 -27.11 -39.97
CA ALA A 13 -24.39 -27.50 -41.24
C ALA A 13 -25.01 -26.34 -42.01
N ILE A 14 -25.17 -25.16 -41.42
CA ILE A 14 -25.80 -23.97 -42.03
C ILE A 14 -24.78 -23.07 -42.72
N VAL A 15 -23.49 -23.18 -42.42
CA VAL A 15 -22.45 -22.33 -43.01
C VAL A 15 -21.89 -22.87 -44.34
N VAL A 16 -22.15 -24.14 -44.68
CA VAL A 16 -21.67 -24.78 -45.93
C VAL A 16 -22.66 -24.68 -47.07
N ALA A 17 -23.94 -24.35 -46.81
CA ALA A 17 -24.97 -24.23 -47.88
C ALA A 17 -25.15 -22.83 -48.46
N GLY A 18 -24.46 -21.78 -47.93
CA GLY A 18 -24.57 -20.38 -48.38
C GLY A 18 -23.46 -19.92 -49.36
N GLY A 19 -22.53 -20.76 -49.71
CA GLY A 19 -21.31 -20.37 -50.45
C GLY A 19 -21.25 -20.66 -51.96
N VAL A 20 -22.31 -21.12 -52.58
CA VAL A 20 -22.23 -21.59 -54.00
C VAL A 20 -23.10 -20.82 -55.01
N ALA A 21 -23.73 -19.73 -54.65
CA ALA A 21 -24.64 -19.01 -55.58
C ALA A 21 -24.21 -17.59 -55.93
N TYR A 22 -22.89 -17.32 -56.16
CA TYR A 22 -22.49 -16.01 -56.70
C TYR A 22 -21.28 -16.11 -57.68
N LYS A 23 -21.52 -16.88 -58.76
CA LYS A 23 -20.66 -16.80 -59.96
C LYS A 23 -21.53 -17.27 -61.13
N PHE A 24 -22.07 -16.34 -61.90
CA PHE A 24 -22.36 -16.43 -63.35
C PHE A 24 -23.18 -15.19 -63.69
N ASP A 25 -22.54 -14.22 -64.34
CA ASP A 25 -23.01 -13.65 -65.61
C ASP A 25 -22.12 -12.46 -65.97
N VAL A 26 -21.18 -12.68 -66.89
CA VAL A 26 -20.68 -11.65 -67.78
C VAL A 26 -20.26 -12.37 -69.07
N ALA A 27 -21.10 -12.34 -70.06
CA ALA A 27 -20.67 -12.51 -71.43
C ALA A 27 -21.71 -11.89 -72.34
N GLY A 28 -21.27 -10.95 -73.14
CA GLY A 28 -21.97 -10.55 -74.42
C GLY A 28 -22.33 -9.09 -74.48
N LEU A 29 -21.54 -8.31 -75.16
CA LEU A 29 -21.79 -7.94 -76.57
C LEU A 29 -20.75 -6.91 -77.06
N ALA A 30 -20.09 -7.30 -78.09
CA ALA A 30 -19.17 -6.48 -78.90
C ALA A 30 -19.94 -5.50 -79.79
N GLY A 31 -19.26 -4.38 -80.14
CA GLY A 31 -19.70 -3.56 -81.25
C GLY A 31 -19.16 -2.13 -81.22
N GLY A 32 -18.04 -1.87 -81.89
CA GLY A 32 -17.97 -0.83 -82.92
C GLY A 32 -17.46 0.59 -82.58
N ASN A 33 -16.22 0.80 -82.88
CA ASN A 33 -15.74 1.84 -83.77
C ASN A 33 -15.36 3.24 -83.24
N ALA A 34 -14.10 3.60 -83.57
CA ALA A 34 -13.51 4.84 -84.09
C ALA A 34 -13.10 5.96 -83.11
N LYS A 35 -11.76 6.02 -83.05
CA LYS A 35 -10.91 7.25 -83.12
C LYS A 35 -11.50 8.55 -82.57
N ASN A 36 -10.89 9.10 -81.53
CA ASN A 36 -10.23 10.39 -81.59
C ASN A 36 -9.19 10.56 -80.48
N ASN A 37 -7.95 10.78 -80.90
CA ASN A 37 -6.89 11.37 -80.09
C ASN A 37 -7.32 12.77 -79.66
N ASP A 38 -7.35 12.99 -78.39
CA ASP A 38 -7.06 14.31 -77.81
C ASP A 38 -6.31 14.11 -76.48
N GLU A 39 -5.00 14.34 -76.57
CA GLU A 39 -4.10 14.55 -75.47
C GLU A 39 -4.59 15.74 -74.63
N LYS A 40 -5.40 15.51 -73.62
CA LYS A 40 -5.55 16.46 -72.50
C LYS A 40 -4.46 16.16 -71.51
N LYS A 41 -3.32 16.86 -71.62
CA LYS A 41 -2.43 17.22 -70.55
C LYS A 41 -3.32 17.79 -69.43
N GLY A 42 -3.71 16.92 -68.48
CA GLY A 42 -4.31 17.37 -67.25
C GLY A 42 -3.27 18.15 -66.45
N ASP A 43 -3.39 19.46 -66.47
CA ASP A 43 -2.76 20.34 -65.47
C ASP A 43 -2.94 19.76 -64.13
N LYS A 44 -1.89 19.17 -63.53
CA LYS A 44 -1.79 18.97 -62.10
C LYS A 44 -1.83 20.36 -61.45
N LYS A 45 -3.03 20.81 -61.13
CA LYS A 45 -3.23 21.96 -60.23
C LYS A 45 -2.35 21.74 -59.06
N ALA A 46 -1.20 22.43 -59.00
CA ALA A 46 -0.29 22.35 -57.85
C ALA A 46 -1.12 22.68 -56.62
N ALA A 47 -1.32 21.67 -55.76
CA ALA A 47 -2.00 21.89 -54.53
C ALA A 47 -1.24 22.97 -53.77
N LEU A 48 -1.94 24.00 -53.32
CA LEU A 48 -1.35 25.07 -52.51
C LEU A 48 -0.60 24.44 -51.35
N PRO A 49 0.63 24.87 -51.01
CA PRO A 49 1.38 24.31 -49.92
C PRO A 49 0.61 24.54 -48.61
N LEU A 50 0.54 23.51 -47.76
CA LEU A 50 -0.01 23.64 -46.44
C LEU A 50 0.94 24.50 -45.60
N VAL A 51 0.38 25.53 -44.96
CA VAL A 51 1.16 26.49 -44.19
C VAL A 51 1.04 26.14 -42.71
N PHE A 52 2.18 25.92 -42.04
CA PHE A 52 2.25 25.62 -40.63
C PHE A 52 2.96 26.76 -39.87
N ARG A 53 2.45 27.14 -38.73
CA ARG A 53 3.09 28.10 -37.84
C ARG A 53 4.25 27.44 -37.10
N ALA A 54 5.26 28.21 -36.75
CA ALA A 54 6.39 27.71 -35.96
C ALA A 54 5.98 27.09 -34.61
N SER A 55 4.86 27.52 -34.00
CA SER A 55 4.29 26.96 -32.77
C SER A 55 3.64 25.56 -32.96
N GLU A 56 3.33 25.19 -34.21
CA GLU A 56 2.72 23.90 -34.56
C GLU A 56 3.77 22.84 -34.87
N ILE A 57 5.04 23.23 -34.86
CA ILE A 57 6.18 22.36 -35.16
C ILE A 57 7.06 22.26 -33.93
N ILE A 58 7.43 21.05 -33.59
CA ILE A 58 8.35 20.76 -32.50
C ILE A 58 9.55 19.96 -33.03
N LYS A 59 10.62 20.07 -32.32
CA LYS A 59 11.77 19.17 -32.46
C LYS A 59 11.73 18.16 -31.32
N PRO A 60 11.90 16.85 -31.59
CA PRO A 60 12.04 15.86 -30.56
C PRO A 60 13.18 16.25 -29.59
N THR A 61 12.91 16.23 -28.33
CA THR A 61 13.89 16.59 -27.29
C THR A 61 14.24 15.39 -26.44
N GLN A 62 15.49 15.31 -26.04
CA GLN A 62 15.93 14.29 -25.09
C GLN A 62 15.64 14.79 -23.67
N ILE A 63 14.76 14.09 -22.98
CA ILE A 63 14.34 14.42 -21.61
C ILE A 63 14.37 13.14 -20.79
N ALA A 64 14.80 13.25 -19.55
CA ALA A 64 14.64 12.19 -18.54
C ALA A 64 13.16 12.06 -18.20
N LEU A 65 12.58 10.88 -18.44
CA LEU A 65 11.18 10.61 -18.13
C LEU A 65 11.08 9.95 -16.77
N GLY A 66 10.55 10.66 -15.77
CA GLY A 66 10.18 10.07 -14.49
C GLY A 66 9.07 9.02 -14.68
N SER A 67 9.12 7.96 -13.90
CA SER A 67 8.07 6.96 -13.83
C SER A 67 7.21 7.21 -12.61
N ARG A 68 5.91 7.35 -12.77
CA ARG A 68 4.96 7.40 -11.66
C ARG A 68 4.50 6.00 -11.33
N VAL A 69 4.75 5.59 -10.10
CA VAL A 69 4.28 4.30 -9.57
C VAL A 69 3.14 4.58 -8.62
N GLU A 70 2.00 3.94 -8.87
CA GLU A 70 0.80 4.06 -8.05
C GLU A 70 0.35 2.69 -7.58
N TRP A 71 -0.10 2.62 -6.35
CA TRP A 71 -0.74 1.44 -5.77
C TRP A 71 -1.72 1.85 -4.69
N SER A 72 -2.61 0.95 -4.33
CA SER A 72 -3.65 1.22 -3.35
C SER A 72 -3.85 0.04 -2.41
N GLY A 73 -4.45 0.32 -1.26
CA GLY A 73 -4.74 -0.67 -0.25
C GLY A 73 -5.50 -0.10 0.93
N ALA A 74 -5.91 -0.98 1.83
CA ALA A 74 -6.56 -0.58 3.07
C ALA A 74 -5.52 -0.19 4.13
N LEU A 75 -5.86 0.80 4.95
CA LEU A 75 -5.08 1.16 6.14
C LEU A 75 -5.27 0.09 7.21
N THR A 76 -4.18 -0.36 7.78
CA THR A 76 -4.15 -1.32 8.87
C THR A 76 -3.32 -0.77 10.02
N ALA A 77 -3.66 -1.15 11.24
CA ALA A 77 -2.84 -0.83 12.40
C ALA A 77 -1.89 -2.00 12.67
N PRO A 78 -0.58 -1.78 12.63
CA PRO A 78 0.41 -2.85 12.82
C PRO A 78 0.41 -3.39 14.25
N GLN A 79 0.02 -2.56 15.23
CA GLN A 79 -0.02 -2.94 16.63
C GLN A 79 -1.47 -3.11 17.09
N THR A 80 -1.88 -4.38 17.20
CA THR A 80 -3.18 -4.78 17.72
C THR A 80 -2.96 -5.78 18.87
N ALA A 81 -3.63 -5.59 19.97
CA ALA A 81 -3.59 -6.50 21.11
C ALA A 81 -4.98 -6.93 21.53
N ILE A 82 -5.16 -8.25 21.67
CA ILE A 82 -6.36 -8.82 22.24
C ILE A 82 -6.09 -9.09 23.72
N VAL A 83 -6.78 -8.36 24.58
CA VAL A 83 -6.72 -8.57 26.05
C VAL A 83 -7.59 -9.77 26.38
N ARG A 84 -6.95 -10.82 26.91
CA ARG A 84 -7.59 -12.07 27.29
C ARG A 84 -7.62 -12.22 28.81
N SER A 85 -8.64 -12.87 29.33
CA SER A 85 -8.64 -13.30 30.71
C SER A 85 -7.57 -14.37 30.91
N LYS A 86 -6.73 -14.23 31.93
CA LYS A 86 -5.77 -15.26 32.34
C LYS A 86 -6.26 -16.18 33.46
N ALA A 87 -7.38 -15.81 34.11
CA ALA A 87 -8.01 -16.59 35.16
C ALA A 87 -9.49 -16.78 34.88
N ALA A 88 -10.07 -17.87 35.44
CA ALA A 88 -11.52 -18.02 35.51
C ALA A 88 -12.06 -17.15 36.63
N GLY A 89 -13.21 -16.52 36.41
CA GLY A 89 -13.88 -15.68 37.42
C GLY A 89 -15.09 -14.97 36.83
N THR A 90 -15.73 -14.12 37.62
CA THR A 90 -16.79 -13.22 37.15
C THR A 90 -16.21 -11.85 36.88
N LEU A 91 -16.47 -11.29 35.72
CA LEU A 91 -16.06 -9.93 35.37
C LEU A 91 -16.87 -8.93 36.18
N LEU A 92 -16.27 -8.32 37.22
CA LEU A 92 -16.97 -7.39 38.12
C LEU A 92 -17.19 -6.05 37.46
N THR A 93 -16.15 -5.50 36.85
CA THR A 93 -16.20 -4.19 36.22
C THR A 93 -15.34 -4.16 34.97
N LEU A 94 -15.78 -3.40 33.98
CA LEU A 94 -14.98 -2.92 32.87
C LEU A 94 -15.01 -1.39 32.90
N THR A 95 -13.88 -0.77 33.18
CA THR A 95 -13.77 0.69 33.36
C THR A 95 -13.70 1.45 32.05
N VAL A 96 -13.52 0.73 30.94
CA VAL A 96 -13.32 1.28 29.60
C VAL A 96 -14.46 0.89 28.65
N LYS A 97 -14.75 1.78 27.72
CA LYS A 97 -15.74 1.60 26.64
C LYS A 97 -15.06 1.57 25.29
N GLU A 98 -15.79 1.13 24.28
CA GLU A 98 -15.35 1.24 22.87
C GLU A 98 -15.15 2.71 22.51
N GLY A 99 -14.02 3.03 21.91
CA GLY A 99 -13.57 4.39 21.60
C GLY A 99 -12.64 5.02 22.66
N ASP A 100 -12.55 4.46 23.86
CA ASP A 100 -11.69 5.02 24.91
C ASP A 100 -10.20 4.81 24.61
N VAL A 101 -9.41 5.85 24.91
CA VAL A 101 -7.95 5.79 24.82
C VAL A 101 -7.37 5.22 26.10
N VAL A 102 -6.51 4.22 26.00
CA VAL A 102 -5.85 3.57 27.11
C VAL A 102 -4.33 3.69 27.02
N ARG A 103 -3.67 3.73 28.19
CA ARG A 103 -2.20 3.74 28.31
C ARG A 103 -1.67 2.34 28.60
N LEU A 104 -0.43 2.08 28.21
CA LEU A 104 0.27 0.85 28.59
C LEU A 104 0.21 0.64 30.12
N GLY A 105 -0.19 -0.57 30.56
CA GLY A 105 -0.32 -0.93 31.96
C GLY A 105 -1.54 -0.35 32.68
N GLN A 106 -2.41 0.39 32.00
CA GLN A 106 -3.64 0.89 32.59
C GLN A 106 -4.59 -0.26 32.96
N SER A 107 -5.21 -0.18 34.16
CA SER A 107 -6.25 -1.13 34.55
C SER A 107 -7.49 -0.94 33.68
N LEU A 108 -7.97 -2.02 33.10
CA LEU A 108 -9.11 -2.03 32.17
C LEU A 108 -10.40 -2.51 32.87
N GLY A 109 -10.26 -3.13 34.01
CA GLY A 109 -11.37 -3.68 34.78
C GLY A 109 -10.91 -4.60 35.90
N ALA A 110 -11.85 -5.24 36.55
CA ALA A 110 -11.62 -6.17 37.62
C ALA A 110 -12.41 -7.47 37.42
N ILE A 111 -11.73 -8.59 37.66
CA ILE A 111 -12.32 -9.93 37.72
C ILE A 111 -12.41 -10.35 39.19
N ASP A 112 -13.44 -11.06 39.56
CA ASP A 112 -13.50 -11.70 40.89
C ASP A 112 -12.43 -12.80 40.96
N LEU A 113 -11.43 -12.56 41.79
CA LEU A 113 -10.29 -13.44 42.01
C LEU A 113 -10.37 -14.19 43.34
N SER A 114 -11.55 -14.31 43.92
CA SER A 114 -11.75 -14.98 45.22
C SER A 114 -11.12 -16.37 45.25
N ASP A 115 -11.31 -17.17 44.22
CA ASP A 115 -10.73 -18.52 44.12
C ASP A 115 -9.19 -18.48 44.06
N VAL A 116 -8.64 -17.51 43.30
CA VAL A 116 -7.17 -17.35 43.17
C VAL A 116 -6.57 -16.90 44.52
N ASN A 117 -7.24 -15.97 45.22
CA ASN A 117 -6.85 -15.50 46.53
C ASN A 117 -6.88 -16.64 47.58
N ASN A 118 -7.95 -17.45 47.58
CA ASN A 118 -8.06 -18.61 48.46
C ASN A 118 -6.91 -19.59 48.24
N ARG A 119 -6.52 -19.83 46.98
CA ARG A 119 -5.37 -20.69 46.66
C ARG A 119 -4.04 -20.12 47.16
N VAL A 120 -3.83 -18.80 47.06
CA VAL A 120 -2.63 -18.15 47.60
C VAL A 120 -2.59 -18.33 49.14
N THR A 121 -3.73 -18.15 49.81
CA THR A 121 -3.84 -18.35 51.27
C THR A 121 -3.58 -19.79 51.68
N GLU A 122 -4.14 -20.78 50.98
CA GLU A 122 -3.92 -22.21 51.20
C GLU A 122 -2.44 -22.58 51.07
N ARG A 123 -1.78 -22.11 49.98
CA ARG A 123 -0.35 -22.36 49.75
C ARG A 123 0.52 -21.66 50.77
N GLY A 124 0.08 -20.50 51.29
CA GLY A 124 0.73 -19.81 52.40
C GLY A 124 0.70 -20.62 53.69
N ALA A 125 -0.48 -21.15 54.04
CA ALA A 125 -0.64 -22.00 55.21
C ALA A 125 0.19 -23.31 55.13
N THR A 126 0.26 -23.90 53.91
CA THR A 126 1.09 -25.10 53.66
C THR A 126 2.58 -24.79 53.85
N LEU A 127 3.06 -23.64 53.42
CA LEU A 127 4.44 -23.18 53.64
C LEU A 127 4.74 -23.01 55.14
N GLU A 128 3.84 -22.38 55.90
CA GLU A 128 4.03 -22.19 57.32
C GLU A 128 4.10 -23.54 58.07
N SER A 129 3.29 -24.53 57.69
CA SER A 129 3.38 -25.89 58.21
C SER A 129 4.74 -26.54 57.91
N ALA A 130 5.23 -26.39 56.68
CA ALA A 130 6.55 -26.91 56.28
C ALA A 130 7.69 -26.21 57.06
N ARG A 131 7.58 -24.91 57.33
CA ARG A 131 8.54 -24.15 58.15
C ARG A 131 8.56 -24.60 59.58
N ALA A 132 7.39 -24.88 60.19
CA ALA A 132 7.29 -25.43 61.50
C ALA A 132 7.97 -26.80 61.59
N SER A 133 7.76 -27.65 60.61
CA SER A 133 8.42 -28.98 60.52
C SER A 133 9.95 -28.85 60.41
N LEU A 134 10.42 -27.86 59.57
CA LEU A 134 11.85 -27.57 59.46
C LEU A 134 12.45 -27.10 60.78
N ALA A 135 11.76 -26.22 61.54
CA ALA A 135 12.22 -25.74 62.83
C ALA A 135 12.36 -26.89 63.83
N LEU A 136 11.40 -27.83 63.85
CA LEU A 136 11.49 -29.03 64.66
C LEU A 136 12.69 -29.89 64.25
N ALA A 137 12.86 -30.20 62.96
CA ALA A 137 13.99 -31.01 62.49
C ALA A 137 15.34 -30.35 62.75
N GLN A 138 15.43 -29.02 62.61
CA GLN A 138 16.62 -28.25 62.97
C GLN A 138 16.95 -28.37 64.49
N SER A 139 15.95 -28.16 65.34
CA SER A 139 16.14 -28.29 66.85
C SER A 139 16.58 -29.68 67.19
N GLN A 140 15.98 -30.74 66.60
CA GLN A 140 16.38 -32.13 66.87
C GLN A 140 17.83 -32.37 66.35
N TYR A 141 18.20 -31.94 65.18
CA TYR A 141 19.56 -32.08 64.69
C TYR A 141 20.57 -31.37 65.58
N ASP A 142 20.34 -30.09 65.94
CA ASP A 142 21.24 -29.30 66.80
C ASP A 142 21.41 -29.93 68.20
N SER A 143 20.34 -30.48 68.80
CA SER A 143 20.42 -31.19 70.06
C SER A 143 21.24 -32.48 69.97
N ASN A 144 21.08 -33.24 68.82
CA ASN A 144 21.80 -34.49 68.63
C ASN A 144 23.26 -34.24 68.22
N VAL A 145 23.61 -33.13 67.59
CA VAL A 145 25.03 -32.73 67.35
C VAL A 145 25.75 -32.65 68.68
N LYS A 146 25.18 -31.97 69.71
CA LYS A 146 25.76 -31.85 71.05
C LYS A 146 25.90 -33.20 71.76
N LEU A 147 24.96 -34.12 71.59
CA LEU A 147 25.03 -35.48 72.11
C LEU A 147 26.10 -36.33 71.43
N SER A 148 26.28 -36.17 70.13
CA SER A 148 27.31 -36.85 69.36
C SER A 148 28.71 -36.37 69.71
N GLU A 149 28.91 -35.06 69.90
CA GLU A 149 30.19 -34.48 70.39
C GLU A 149 30.60 -35.05 71.75
N ASN A 150 29.63 -35.34 72.62
CA ASN A 150 29.88 -35.96 73.90
C ASN A 150 29.89 -37.50 73.86
N GLY A 151 29.84 -38.14 72.74
CA GLY A 151 29.92 -39.59 72.54
C GLY A 151 28.66 -40.37 72.89
N PHE A 152 27.50 -39.72 73.13
CA PHE A 152 26.25 -40.38 73.58
C PHE A 152 25.44 -40.99 72.44
N ILE A 153 25.69 -40.63 71.19
CA ILE A 153 25.02 -41.19 70.01
C ILE A 153 26.04 -41.57 68.93
N SER A 154 25.69 -42.54 68.04
CA SER A 154 26.54 -42.97 66.95
C SER A 154 26.54 -41.98 65.77
N PRO A 155 27.63 -41.93 64.97
CA PRO A 155 27.66 -41.11 63.76
C PRO A 155 26.56 -41.45 62.75
N VAL A 156 26.12 -42.71 62.69
CA VAL A 156 25.02 -43.18 61.84
C VAL A 156 23.68 -42.56 62.26
N ALA A 157 23.43 -42.51 63.60
CA ALA A 157 22.23 -41.88 64.16
C ALA A 157 22.21 -40.35 63.88
N LEU A 158 23.34 -39.68 64.00
CA LEU A 158 23.45 -38.26 63.63
C LEU A 158 23.20 -38.03 62.13
N ALA A 159 23.71 -38.90 61.25
CA ALA A 159 23.47 -38.84 59.84
C ALA A 159 21.98 -38.94 59.44
N THR A 160 21.21 -39.76 60.25
CA THR A 160 19.76 -39.85 60.05
C THR A 160 19.05 -38.51 60.41
N PHE A 161 19.40 -37.83 61.47
CA PHE A 161 18.83 -36.52 61.82
C PHE A 161 19.22 -35.46 60.81
N LYS A 162 20.47 -35.52 60.25
CA LYS A 162 20.89 -34.66 59.18
C LYS A 162 20.03 -34.87 57.92
N SER A 163 19.78 -36.10 57.55
CA SER A 163 18.95 -36.43 56.39
C SER A 163 17.50 -35.94 56.59
N GLN A 164 16.95 -36.04 57.80
CA GLN A 164 15.63 -35.51 58.13
C GLN A 164 15.58 -33.99 58.03
N LEU A 165 16.62 -33.28 58.49
CA LEU A 165 16.76 -31.85 58.34
C LEU A 165 16.84 -31.45 56.87
N ASP A 166 17.67 -32.14 56.06
CA ASP A 166 17.84 -31.82 54.66
C ASP A 166 16.51 -32.11 53.88
N ALA A 167 15.77 -33.15 54.25
CA ALA A 167 14.43 -33.41 53.70
C ALA A 167 13.43 -32.29 54.05
N ALA A 168 13.43 -31.82 55.32
CA ALA A 168 12.57 -30.72 55.73
C ALA A 168 12.92 -29.40 55.02
N LYS A 169 14.23 -29.11 54.79
CA LYS A 169 14.68 -27.96 53.98
C LYS A 169 14.16 -28.06 52.55
N ALA A 170 14.28 -29.23 51.93
CA ALA A 170 13.78 -29.47 50.58
C ALA A 170 12.26 -29.27 50.48
N GLN A 171 11.51 -29.70 51.50
CA GLN A 171 10.06 -29.52 51.60
C GLN A 171 9.67 -28.03 51.66
N VAL A 172 10.37 -27.23 52.49
CA VAL A 172 10.15 -25.77 52.53
C VAL A 172 10.39 -25.15 51.18
N LYS A 173 11.50 -25.47 50.49
CA LYS A 173 11.80 -24.94 49.16
C LYS A 173 10.72 -25.31 48.13
N ALA A 174 10.19 -26.54 48.19
CA ALA A 174 9.11 -26.99 47.30
C ALA A 174 7.81 -26.19 47.54
N THR A 175 7.42 -25.99 48.79
CA THR A 175 6.20 -25.24 49.15
C THR A 175 6.37 -23.74 48.89
N GLU A 176 7.56 -23.17 49.03
CA GLU A 176 7.87 -21.79 48.63
C GLU A 176 7.67 -21.59 47.12
N SER A 177 8.15 -22.54 46.31
CA SER A 177 7.95 -22.51 44.86
C SER A 177 6.46 -22.58 44.48
N GLN A 178 5.67 -23.43 45.19
CA GLN A 178 4.22 -23.53 44.98
C GLN A 178 3.49 -22.23 45.32
N LEU A 179 3.83 -21.58 46.45
CA LEU A 179 3.29 -20.28 46.84
C LEU A 179 3.71 -19.19 45.81
N GLY A 180 4.95 -19.23 45.33
CA GLY A 180 5.46 -18.35 44.31
C GLY A 180 4.62 -18.44 43.00
N SER A 181 4.33 -19.66 42.55
CA SER A 181 3.47 -19.91 41.37
C SER A 181 2.04 -19.39 41.56
N ALA A 182 1.44 -19.59 42.75
CA ALA A 182 0.10 -19.08 43.05
C ALA A 182 0.05 -17.54 43.06
N ARG A 183 1.10 -16.88 43.59
CA ARG A 183 1.23 -15.41 43.56
C ARG A 183 1.43 -14.86 42.15
N ILE A 184 2.15 -15.57 41.27
CA ILE A 184 2.29 -15.20 39.89
C ILE A 184 0.93 -15.26 39.19
N ALA A 185 0.18 -16.36 39.35
CA ALA A 185 -1.15 -16.52 38.78
C ALA A 185 -2.10 -15.39 39.21
N MET A 186 -2.04 -14.98 40.50
CA MET A 186 -2.82 -13.84 41.02
C MET A 186 -2.45 -12.52 40.35
N ARG A 187 -1.15 -12.22 40.17
CA ARG A 187 -0.70 -10.99 39.51
C ARG A 187 -1.08 -10.95 38.03
N GLU A 188 -0.97 -12.08 37.36
CA GLU A 188 -1.30 -12.20 35.93
C GLU A 188 -2.80 -12.12 35.68
N ALA A 189 -3.64 -12.39 36.68
CA ALA A 189 -5.09 -12.27 36.55
C ALA A 189 -5.57 -10.81 36.50
N ALA A 190 -4.71 -9.82 36.79
CA ALA A 190 -5.02 -8.40 36.65
C ALA A 190 -5.26 -8.04 35.16
N LEU A 191 -6.36 -7.36 34.90
CA LEU A 191 -6.75 -6.94 33.56
C LEU A 191 -6.07 -5.61 33.19
N LEU A 192 -4.88 -5.69 32.64
CA LEU A 192 -4.07 -4.54 32.26
C LEU A 192 -3.93 -4.40 30.74
N ALA A 193 -3.81 -3.16 30.24
CA ALA A 193 -3.55 -2.87 28.85
C ALA A 193 -2.11 -3.27 28.45
N PRO A 194 -1.91 -4.21 27.52
CA PRO A 194 -0.58 -4.63 27.06
C PRO A 194 0.07 -3.63 26.10
N ILE A 195 -0.71 -2.73 25.50
CA ILE A 195 -0.26 -1.63 24.63
C ILE A 195 -1.02 -0.35 24.96
N ALA A 196 -0.47 0.79 24.60
CA ALA A 196 -1.24 2.02 24.53
C ALA A 196 -2.03 2.04 23.20
N GLY A 197 -3.27 2.51 23.22
CA GLY A 197 -4.11 2.53 22.02
C GLY A 197 -5.57 2.85 22.32
N ILE A 198 -6.44 2.49 21.41
CA ILE A 198 -7.89 2.70 21.53
C ILE A 198 -8.59 1.34 21.66
N VAL A 199 -9.63 1.28 22.49
CA VAL A 199 -10.51 0.11 22.60
C VAL A 199 -11.41 0.05 21.37
N VAL A 200 -11.17 -0.92 20.49
CA VAL A 200 -11.95 -1.06 19.25
C VAL A 200 -13.19 -1.94 19.49
N LYS A 201 -13.05 -2.97 20.32
CA LYS A 201 -14.13 -3.92 20.54
C LYS A 201 -14.12 -4.43 21.99
N ARG A 202 -15.32 -4.57 22.51
CA ARG A 202 -15.58 -5.18 23.80
C ARG A 202 -16.33 -6.49 23.60
N ASN A 203 -15.72 -7.61 24.00
CA ASN A 203 -16.25 -8.96 23.78
C ASN A 203 -16.90 -9.57 25.03
N ALA A 204 -16.85 -8.88 26.19
CA ALA A 204 -17.46 -9.32 27.44
C ALA A 204 -18.11 -8.15 28.17
N LEU A 205 -19.13 -8.43 28.96
CA LEU A 205 -19.85 -7.47 29.74
C LEU A 205 -19.62 -7.70 31.24
N PRO A 206 -19.71 -6.65 32.09
CA PRO A 206 -19.72 -6.81 33.57
C PRO A 206 -20.84 -7.75 33.98
N GLY A 207 -20.53 -8.65 34.94
CA GLY A 207 -21.43 -9.70 35.40
C GLY A 207 -21.29 -11.04 34.67
N GLU A 208 -20.60 -11.09 33.54
CA GLU A 208 -20.35 -12.35 32.83
C GLU A 208 -19.26 -13.19 33.48
N LYS A 209 -19.44 -14.50 33.45
CA LYS A 209 -18.41 -15.46 33.85
C LYS A 209 -17.41 -15.64 32.71
N VAL A 210 -16.14 -15.41 32.97
CA VAL A 210 -15.07 -15.52 31.99
C VAL A 210 -14.18 -16.71 32.26
N SER A 211 -13.68 -17.34 31.22
CA SER A 211 -12.75 -18.47 31.25
C SER A 211 -11.33 -18.02 30.89
N PRO A 212 -10.29 -18.76 31.27
CA PRO A 212 -8.95 -18.52 30.80
C PRO A 212 -8.90 -18.47 29.27
N GLU A 213 -8.08 -17.58 28.70
CA GLU A 213 -7.89 -17.31 27.28
C GLU A 213 -9.11 -16.70 26.56
N GLN A 214 -10.22 -16.43 27.24
CA GLN A 214 -11.35 -15.72 26.65
C GLN A 214 -10.97 -14.29 26.32
N ALA A 215 -11.22 -13.85 25.07
CA ALA A 215 -11.00 -12.47 24.63
C ALA A 215 -12.02 -11.54 25.31
N LEU A 216 -11.53 -10.50 25.96
CA LEU A 216 -12.35 -9.49 26.64
C LEU A 216 -12.42 -8.18 25.91
N LEU A 217 -11.27 -7.69 25.44
CA LEU A 217 -11.13 -6.41 24.74
C LEU A 217 -10.15 -6.55 23.57
N THR A 218 -10.35 -5.73 22.55
CA THR A 218 -9.39 -5.53 21.46
C THR A 218 -8.90 -4.10 21.49
N LEU A 219 -7.58 -3.94 21.60
CA LEU A 219 -6.89 -2.66 21.62
C LEU A 219 -6.11 -2.48 20.30
N VAL A 220 -6.12 -1.29 19.75
CA VAL A 220 -5.40 -0.97 18.51
C VAL A 220 -4.64 0.33 18.70
N ASP A 221 -3.36 0.32 18.37
CA ASP A 221 -2.57 1.56 18.30
C ASP A 221 -2.72 2.17 16.92
N ILE A 222 -3.37 3.33 16.86
CA ILE A 222 -3.62 4.06 15.60
C ILE A 222 -2.62 5.17 15.33
N ARG A 223 -1.62 5.39 16.19
CA ARG A 223 -0.63 6.48 16.01
C ARG A 223 0.20 6.33 14.76
N GLN A 224 0.38 5.09 14.33
CA GLN A 224 1.02 4.74 13.07
C GLN A 224 0.15 3.71 12.36
N LEU A 225 -0.10 3.96 11.09
CA LEU A 225 -0.86 3.04 10.24
C LEU A 225 0.04 2.55 9.10
N GLU A 226 -0.26 1.38 8.60
CA GLU A 226 0.38 0.80 7.43
C GLU A 226 -0.66 0.65 6.32
N MET A 227 -0.23 0.92 5.09
CA MET A 227 -0.98 0.59 3.89
C MET A 227 -0.17 -0.42 3.08
N ALA A 228 -0.71 -1.60 2.89
CA ALA A 228 -0.14 -2.61 2.02
C ALA A 228 -0.88 -2.59 0.67
N GLY A 229 -0.13 -2.47 -0.41
CA GLY A 229 -0.68 -2.53 -1.76
C GLY A 229 0.20 -3.36 -2.68
N ALA A 230 -0.40 -3.89 -3.74
CA ALA A 230 0.25 -4.77 -4.70
C ALA A 230 0.84 -3.97 -5.87
N VAL A 231 2.12 -4.14 -6.15
CA VAL A 231 2.85 -3.45 -7.22
C VAL A 231 3.47 -4.48 -8.17
N ALA A 232 3.38 -4.23 -9.46
CA ALA A 232 4.00 -5.10 -10.47
C ALA A 232 5.53 -5.18 -10.26
N PRO A 233 6.18 -6.36 -10.44
CA PRO A 233 7.59 -6.56 -10.10
C PRO A 233 8.56 -5.58 -10.75
N HIS A 234 8.31 -5.21 -12.01
CA HIS A 234 9.16 -4.26 -12.74
C HIS A 234 9.07 -2.83 -12.19
N LEU A 235 7.93 -2.44 -11.59
CA LEU A 235 7.76 -1.16 -10.90
C LEU A 235 8.28 -1.23 -9.47
N ALA A 236 8.05 -2.35 -8.78
CA ALA A 236 8.54 -2.55 -7.42
C ALA A 236 10.07 -2.51 -7.33
N ALA A 237 10.78 -2.93 -8.39
CA ALA A 237 12.24 -2.82 -8.49
C ALA A 237 12.75 -1.37 -8.46
N LEU A 238 11.90 -0.39 -8.78
CA LEU A 238 12.23 1.03 -8.71
C LEU A 238 12.05 1.62 -7.32
N LEU A 239 11.28 0.93 -6.46
CA LEU A 239 10.94 1.41 -5.12
C LEU A 239 12.03 1.04 -4.12
N ARG A 240 12.36 1.98 -3.24
CA ARG A 240 13.35 1.75 -2.18
C ARG A 240 12.73 2.01 -0.81
N PRO A 241 12.96 1.14 0.17
CA PRO A 241 12.62 1.44 1.57
C PRO A 241 13.23 2.78 1.99
N GLY A 242 12.45 3.57 2.76
CA GLY A 242 12.84 4.91 3.19
C GLY A 242 12.43 6.04 2.23
N SER A 243 11.98 5.74 1.01
CA SER A 243 11.51 6.76 0.07
C SER A 243 10.20 7.40 0.55
N ALA A 244 10.10 8.72 0.40
CA ALA A 244 8.88 9.47 0.67
C ALA A 244 7.84 9.22 -0.43
N VAL A 245 6.60 9.00 -0.05
CA VAL A 245 5.46 8.80 -0.95
C VAL A 245 4.31 9.70 -0.56
N SER A 246 3.54 10.11 -1.55
CA SER A 246 2.30 10.85 -1.34
C SER A 246 1.15 9.85 -1.22
N VAL A 247 0.43 9.89 -0.10
CA VAL A 247 -0.71 9.00 0.16
C VAL A 247 -1.98 9.82 0.22
N ARG A 248 -2.94 9.46 -0.61
CA ARG A 248 -4.29 10.02 -0.59
C ARG A 248 -5.22 9.01 0.07
N VAL A 249 -5.81 9.38 1.19
CA VAL A 249 -6.78 8.56 1.92
C VAL A 249 -8.18 9.00 1.55
N ASP A 250 -9.07 8.05 1.31
CA ASP A 250 -10.45 8.32 0.98
C ASP A 250 -11.14 9.11 2.12
N GLY A 251 -11.83 10.18 1.75
CA GLY A 251 -12.44 11.10 2.70
C GLY A 251 -11.52 12.24 3.18
N MET A 252 -10.23 12.24 2.83
CA MET A 252 -9.31 13.33 3.16
C MET A 252 -9.12 14.29 2.00
N ALA A 253 -9.19 15.61 2.27
CA ALA A 253 -9.06 16.63 1.24
C ALA A 253 -7.61 16.81 0.72
N LYS A 254 -6.61 16.48 1.54
CA LYS A 254 -5.19 16.68 1.21
C LYS A 254 -4.44 15.35 1.29
N PRO A 255 -3.49 15.11 0.39
CA PRO A 255 -2.60 13.96 0.50
C PRO A 255 -1.69 14.12 1.73
N THR A 256 -1.37 12.99 2.35
CA THR A 256 -0.46 12.91 3.49
C THR A 256 0.88 12.35 3.02
N GLN A 257 1.97 12.88 3.57
CA GLN A 257 3.30 12.32 3.32
C GLN A 257 3.52 11.06 4.17
N ALA A 258 4.05 10.04 3.53
CA ALA A 258 4.32 8.76 4.14
C ALA A 258 5.67 8.22 3.65
N THR A 259 6.11 7.10 4.18
CA THR A 259 7.40 6.50 3.84
C THR A 259 7.23 5.04 3.48
N ILE A 260 7.89 4.58 2.42
CA ILE A 260 7.97 3.14 2.12
C ILE A 260 8.73 2.46 3.25
N GLU A 261 8.06 1.56 3.96
CA GLU A 261 8.68 0.80 5.03
C GLU A 261 9.41 -0.41 4.51
N ARG A 262 8.73 -1.18 3.66
CA ARG A 262 9.29 -2.40 3.06
C ARG A 262 8.64 -2.72 1.72
N VAL A 263 9.40 -3.39 0.88
CA VAL A 263 8.95 -4.07 -0.34
C VAL A 263 9.03 -5.55 -0.05
N GLY A 264 7.92 -6.27 -0.15
CA GLY A 264 7.87 -7.69 0.15
C GLY A 264 8.75 -8.51 -0.81
N PRO A 265 9.46 -9.51 -0.30
CA PRO A 265 10.35 -10.34 -1.12
C PRO A 265 9.62 -11.41 -1.93
N LEU A 266 8.36 -11.70 -1.59
CA LEU A 266 7.55 -12.75 -2.20
C LEU A 266 6.37 -12.14 -2.95
N ALA A 267 6.21 -12.53 -4.21
CA ALA A 267 5.07 -12.16 -5.00
C ALA A 267 3.82 -12.96 -4.60
N GLU A 268 2.67 -12.30 -4.62
CA GLU A 268 1.40 -12.94 -4.33
C GLU A 268 1.03 -13.98 -5.38
N ALA A 269 0.52 -15.13 -4.94
CA ALA A 269 0.05 -16.17 -5.81
C ALA A 269 -1.16 -15.66 -6.62
N GLY A 270 -1.06 -15.71 -7.95
CA GLY A 270 -2.10 -15.24 -8.88
C GLY A 270 -1.78 -13.91 -9.53
N SER A 271 -1.63 -12.82 -8.79
CA SER A 271 -1.32 -11.48 -9.33
C SER A 271 0.14 -11.32 -9.76
N LYS A 272 1.05 -12.14 -9.21
CA LYS A 272 2.52 -12.01 -9.31
C LYS A 272 3.03 -10.63 -8.86
N ALA A 273 2.21 -9.84 -8.18
CA ALA A 273 2.57 -8.53 -7.67
C ALA A 273 3.35 -8.67 -6.36
N LEU A 274 4.23 -7.71 -6.09
CA LEU A 274 4.97 -7.61 -4.83
C LEU A 274 4.22 -6.69 -3.87
N PRO A 275 4.01 -7.08 -2.60
CA PRO A 275 3.41 -6.19 -1.63
C PRO A 275 4.39 -5.08 -1.24
N VAL A 276 3.94 -3.85 -1.35
CA VAL A 276 4.67 -2.65 -0.90
C VAL A 276 3.93 -2.06 0.29
N VAL A 277 4.62 -1.93 1.40
CA VAL A 277 4.06 -1.41 2.64
C VAL A 277 4.56 -0.01 2.89
N VAL A 278 3.63 0.89 3.12
CA VAL A 278 3.86 2.29 3.42
C VAL A 278 3.46 2.57 4.86
N ARG A 279 4.34 3.23 5.62
CA ARG A 279 4.06 3.70 6.97
C ARG A 279 3.56 5.13 6.93
N ILE A 280 2.44 5.37 7.60
CA ILE A 280 1.74 6.64 7.66
C ILE A 280 1.67 7.08 9.11
N ALA A 281 2.20 8.26 9.43
CA ALA A 281 2.05 8.86 10.74
C ALA A 281 0.63 9.42 10.91
N ASN A 282 -0.01 9.12 12.03
CA ASN A 282 -1.38 9.54 12.35
C ASN A 282 -1.39 10.22 13.74
N GLY A 283 -0.59 11.30 13.87
CA GLY A 283 -0.42 12.01 15.15
C GLY A 283 -1.68 12.73 15.63
N ASP A 284 -2.54 13.14 14.70
CA ASP A 284 -3.83 13.81 14.96
C ASP A 284 -5.00 12.83 15.13
N GLY A 285 -4.79 11.53 14.88
CA GLY A 285 -5.81 10.48 15.05
C GLY A 285 -6.95 10.52 14.03
N LEU A 286 -6.81 11.28 12.94
CA LEU A 286 -7.87 11.44 11.94
C LEU A 286 -8.03 10.22 11.03
N LEU A 287 -6.96 9.48 10.82
CA LEU A 287 -6.98 8.27 10.00
C LEU A 287 -7.43 7.07 10.81
N GLN A 288 -8.26 6.23 10.21
CA GLN A 288 -8.80 5.04 10.86
C GLN A 288 -8.39 3.77 10.11
N PRO A 289 -8.06 2.68 10.82
CA PRO A 289 -7.89 1.37 10.21
C PRO A 289 -9.16 0.97 9.41
N GLY A 290 -8.97 0.38 8.24
CA GLY A 290 -10.05 0.00 7.34
C GLY A 290 -10.37 1.03 6.26
N GLN A 291 -9.92 2.28 6.36
CA GLN A 291 -10.03 3.25 5.27
C GLN A 291 -9.18 2.80 4.09
N TYR A 292 -9.63 3.14 2.88
CA TYR A 292 -8.88 2.87 1.66
C TYR A 292 -7.98 4.06 1.31
N ALA A 293 -6.80 3.76 0.80
CA ALA A 293 -5.84 4.78 0.42
C ALA A 293 -5.10 4.42 -0.87
N SER A 294 -4.63 5.44 -1.58
CA SER A 294 -3.78 5.31 -2.76
C SER A 294 -2.45 6.03 -2.52
N ALA A 295 -1.35 5.34 -2.78
CA ALA A 295 -0.01 5.89 -2.72
C ALA A 295 0.51 6.16 -4.11
N SER A 296 1.27 7.24 -4.28
CA SER A 296 1.96 7.58 -5.50
C SER A 296 3.36 8.09 -5.21
N ILE A 297 4.32 7.65 -6.03
CA ILE A 297 5.70 8.13 -5.98
C ILE A 297 6.20 8.37 -7.40
N GLU A 298 6.92 9.45 -7.59
CA GLU A 298 7.63 9.74 -8.81
C GLU A 298 9.08 9.29 -8.66
N VAL A 299 9.47 8.34 -9.49
CA VAL A 299 10.85 7.83 -9.54
C VAL A 299 11.53 8.48 -10.73
N ALA A 300 12.57 9.26 -10.46
CA ALA A 300 13.38 9.85 -11.50
C ALA A 300 14.11 8.74 -12.30
N ASP A 301 14.07 8.85 -13.63
CA ASP A 301 14.90 8.05 -14.53
C ASP A 301 15.86 9.03 -15.22
N ASP A 302 17.11 9.03 -14.81
CA ASP A 302 18.13 9.97 -15.32
C ASP A 302 18.55 9.67 -16.78
N THR A 303 17.98 8.65 -17.40
CA THR A 303 18.31 8.27 -18.79
C THR A 303 17.61 9.21 -19.77
N PRO A 304 18.33 10.05 -20.54
CA PRO A 304 17.72 10.91 -21.54
C PRO A 304 17.08 10.07 -22.64
N ARG A 305 15.80 10.29 -22.91
CA ARG A 305 15.01 9.60 -23.92
C ARG A 305 14.44 10.59 -24.92
N LEU A 306 14.42 10.19 -26.19
CA LEU A 306 13.84 11.01 -27.24
C LEU A 306 12.32 11.06 -27.04
N THR A 307 11.78 12.26 -26.85
CA THR A 307 10.37 12.45 -26.51
C THR A 307 9.69 13.44 -27.44
N VAL A 308 8.39 13.20 -27.65
CA VAL A 308 7.47 14.13 -28.30
C VAL A 308 6.21 14.29 -27.43
N PRO A 309 5.44 15.39 -27.57
CA PRO A 309 4.11 15.48 -26.97
C PRO A 309 3.21 14.33 -27.41
N VAL A 310 2.41 13.78 -26.51
CA VAL A 310 1.48 12.68 -26.83
C VAL A 310 0.54 13.04 -27.97
N GLN A 311 0.16 14.32 -28.09
CA GLN A 311 -0.73 14.83 -29.16
C GLN A 311 -0.10 14.76 -30.56
N ALA A 312 1.23 14.68 -30.67
CA ALA A 312 1.94 14.54 -31.96
C ALA A 312 1.88 13.12 -32.52
N VAL A 313 1.61 12.12 -31.66
CA VAL A 313 1.49 10.72 -32.06
C VAL A 313 0.04 10.40 -32.34
N GLN A 314 -0.22 9.80 -33.49
CA GLN A 314 -1.55 9.36 -33.92
C GLN A 314 -1.56 7.85 -34.08
N ASP A 315 -2.64 7.22 -33.69
CA ASP A 315 -2.89 5.80 -33.99
C ASP A 315 -3.70 5.70 -35.27
N GLU A 316 -3.12 5.08 -36.26
CA GLU A 316 -3.81 4.72 -37.48
C GLU A 316 -3.82 3.19 -37.65
N ARG A 317 -4.98 2.59 -37.47
CA ARG A 317 -5.20 1.14 -37.67
C ARG A 317 -4.26 0.28 -36.81
N GLY A 318 -3.98 0.70 -35.54
CA GLY A 318 -3.09 0.00 -34.64
C GLY A 318 -1.59 0.28 -34.84
N GLN A 319 -1.23 1.23 -35.74
CA GLN A 319 0.13 1.68 -35.94
C GLN A 319 0.29 3.13 -35.47
N ASN A 320 1.25 3.35 -34.58
CA ASN A 320 1.58 4.70 -34.16
C ASN A 320 2.38 5.42 -35.25
N ILE A 321 1.94 6.62 -35.63
CA ILE A 321 2.57 7.45 -36.63
C ILE A 321 2.78 8.85 -36.11
N VAL A 322 3.76 9.52 -36.69
CA VAL A 322 3.99 10.97 -36.57
C VAL A 322 4.09 11.60 -37.96
N TRP A 323 3.73 12.86 -38.06
CA TRP A 323 3.91 13.63 -39.25
C TRP A 323 5.16 14.49 -39.14
N ILE A 324 6.09 14.36 -40.08
CA ILE A 324 7.33 15.13 -40.11
C ILE A 324 7.32 16.04 -41.34
N ILE A 325 8.00 17.17 -41.21
CA ILE A 325 8.29 18.07 -42.34
C ILE A 325 9.76 17.88 -42.72
N ASP A 326 9.99 17.29 -43.88
CA ASP A 326 11.31 17.08 -44.46
C ASP A 326 11.39 17.76 -45.81
N SER A 327 12.37 18.64 -45.98
CA SER A 327 12.60 19.35 -47.25
C SER A 327 11.34 20.00 -47.83
N ASN A 328 10.56 20.72 -46.98
CA ASN A 328 9.29 21.36 -47.32
C ASN A 328 8.19 20.38 -47.78
N THR A 329 8.28 19.14 -47.42
CA THR A 329 7.30 18.11 -47.76
C THR A 329 6.85 17.40 -46.49
N ILE A 330 5.54 17.18 -46.34
CA ILE A 330 4.97 16.40 -45.25
C ILE A 330 5.22 14.92 -45.52
N LYS A 331 5.77 14.23 -44.58
CA LYS A 331 5.97 12.78 -44.65
C LYS A 331 5.34 12.10 -43.45
N ARG A 332 4.61 11.03 -43.73
CA ARG A 332 4.11 10.13 -42.73
C ARG A 332 5.21 9.17 -42.27
N ARG A 333 5.44 9.05 -40.97
CA ARG A 333 6.45 8.14 -40.44
C ARG A 333 5.86 7.26 -39.32
N ALA A 334 6.02 5.96 -39.49
CA ALA A 334 5.72 5.01 -38.44
C ALA A 334 6.75 5.13 -37.32
N VAL A 335 6.28 5.09 -36.09
CA VAL A 335 7.12 5.18 -34.88
C VAL A 335 6.75 4.12 -33.89
N THR A 336 7.73 3.69 -33.09
CA THR A 336 7.50 2.84 -31.95
C THR A 336 7.52 3.72 -30.69
N VAL A 337 6.40 3.71 -29.97
CA VAL A 337 6.26 4.47 -28.73
C VAL A 337 6.69 3.63 -27.52
N GLY A 338 7.37 4.26 -26.58
CA GLY A 338 7.80 3.69 -25.32
C GLY A 338 6.95 4.18 -24.15
N ARG A 339 7.61 4.61 -23.09
CA ARG A 339 6.99 5.10 -21.86
C ARG A 339 6.39 6.49 -22.07
N ARG A 340 5.42 6.81 -21.21
CA ARG A 340 4.92 8.18 -21.04
C ARG A 340 5.50 8.78 -19.77
N ASP A 341 5.61 10.10 -19.74
CA ASP A 341 5.97 10.81 -18.51
C ASP A 341 4.90 10.68 -17.41
N ALA A 342 5.25 11.07 -16.22
CA ALA A 342 4.37 11.00 -15.04
C ALA A 342 3.07 11.81 -15.21
N GLU A 343 3.12 12.88 -16.02
CA GLU A 343 1.99 13.78 -16.28
C GLU A 343 1.16 13.34 -17.51
N GLY A 344 1.66 12.40 -18.32
CA GLY A 344 1.02 11.93 -19.54
C GLY A 344 1.07 12.94 -20.70
N ILE A 345 1.92 13.95 -20.61
CA ILE A 345 2.06 15.03 -21.60
C ILE A 345 3.00 14.60 -22.73
N ARG A 346 4.04 13.86 -22.43
CA ARG A 346 5.08 13.43 -23.38
C ARG A 346 5.16 11.92 -23.47
N VAL A 347 5.63 11.43 -24.60
CA VAL A 347 5.84 10.02 -24.86
C VAL A 347 7.22 9.80 -25.47
N GLU A 348 7.88 8.74 -25.03
CA GLU A 348 9.14 8.27 -25.58
C GLU A 348 8.94 7.68 -26.96
N ILE A 349 9.83 8.01 -27.88
CA ILE A 349 9.95 7.36 -29.17
C ILE A 349 11.19 6.49 -29.15
N THR A 350 11.00 5.19 -29.20
CA THR A 350 12.10 4.21 -29.16
C THR A 350 12.67 3.94 -30.53
N ASP A 351 11.86 4.10 -31.60
CA ASP A 351 12.30 3.89 -32.98
C ASP A 351 11.45 4.71 -33.95
N GLY A 352 12.01 4.98 -35.15
CA GLY A 352 11.31 5.65 -36.23
C GLY A 352 11.54 7.16 -36.32
N LEU A 353 12.15 7.81 -35.32
CA LEU A 353 12.37 9.26 -35.29
C LEU A 353 13.80 9.59 -34.88
N LYS A 354 14.37 10.64 -35.48
CA LYS A 354 15.71 11.14 -35.13
C LYS A 354 15.61 12.50 -34.43
N GLY A 355 16.57 12.76 -33.53
CA GLY A 355 16.70 14.10 -32.93
C GLY A 355 16.91 15.17 -33.98
N GLY A 356 16.20 16.31 -33.88
CA GLY A 356 16.33 17.46 -34.79
C GLY A 356 15.35 17.48 -35.98
N GLU A 357 14.62 16.40 -36.25
CA GLU A 357 13.54 16.40 -37.25
C GLU A 357 12.39 17.33 -36.85
N SER A 358 11.75 17.97 -37.81
CA SER A 358 10.58 18.81 -37.57
C SER A 358 9.31 17.95 -37.54
N VAL A 359 8.71 17.81 -36.39
CA VAL A 359 7.49 17.01 -36.13
C VAL A 359 6.32 17.95 -35.92
N LEU A 360 5.14 17.63 -36.45
CA LEU A 360 3.91 18.36 -36.14
C LEU A 360 3.49 18.09 -34.67
N ALA A 361 3.29 19.16 -33.92
CA ALA A 361 3.06 19.11 -32.46
C ALA A 361 1.68 18.54 -32.06
N MET A 362 0.73 18.59 -32.98
CA MET A 362 -0.66 18.22 -32.73
C MET A 362 -1.27 17.51 -33.95
N ARG A 363 -2.49 17.01 -33.78
CA ARG A 363 -3.24 16.36 -34.83
C ARG A 363 -3.80 17.39 -35.79
N PHE A 364 -3.58 17.13 -37.09
CA PHE A 364 -4.20 17.88 -38.19
C PHE A 364 -5.06 16.92 -39.02
N ASP A 365 -6.24 17.36 -39.41
CA ASP A 365 -7.10 16.61 -40.33
C ASP A 365 -6.69 16.83 -41.77
N GLN A 366 -6.87 15.79 -42.59
CA GLN A 366 -6.65 15.82 -44.06
C GLN A 366 -5.18 15.97 -44.55
N LEU A 367 -4.19 15.64 -43.69
CA LEU A 367 -2.81 15.56 -44.17
C LEU A 367 -2.65 14.43 -45.21
N ARG A 368 -1.89 14.69 -46.24
CA ARG A 368 -1.52 13.68 -47.27
C ARG A 368 -0.02 13.55 -47.31
N ASP A 369 0.43 12.31 -47.38
CA ASP A 369 1.86 12.02 -47.57
C ASP A 369 2.34 12.60 -48.89
N GLY A 370 3.49 13.29 -48.89
CA GLY A 370 4.05 13.98 -50.06
C GLY A 370 3.46 15.38 -50.32
N ALA A 371 2.56 15.91 -49.49
CA ALA A 371 2.04 17.27 -49.68
C ALA A 371 3.12 18.32 -49.40
N ALA A 372 3.12 19.40 -50.20
CA ALA A 372 4.04 20.53 -49.97
C ALA A 372 3.67 21.27 -48.69
N ALA A 373 4.67 21.55 -47.85
CA ALA A 373 4.54 22.28 -46.60
C ALA A 373 5.39 23.55 -46.62
N ARG A 374 4.88 24.60 -46.01
CA ARG A 374 5.63 25.85 -45.79
C ARG A 374 5.55 26.20 -44.30
N ILE A 375 6.69 26.48 -43.72
CA ILE A 375 6.79 26.91 -42.33
C ILE A 375 6.80 28.44 -42.32
N GLU A 376 5.80 29.07 -41.70
CA GLU A 376 5.83 30.48 -41.40
C GLU A 376 6.65 30.75 -40.16
N PRO A 377 7.66 31.63 -40.20
CA PRO A 377 8.37 32.05 -39.02
C PRO A 377 7.37 32.72 -38.04
N ALA A 378 7.58 32.50 -36.73
CA ALA A 378 6.78 33.19 -35.73
C ALA A 378 6.85 34.70 -35.98
N ALA A 379 5.70 35.33 -36.24
CA ALA A 379 5.63 36.78 -36.31
C ALA A 379 6.19 37.34 -34.98
N THR A 380 7.33 38.01 -35.07
CA THR A 380 7.89 38.76 -33.94
C THR A 380 6.95 39.95 -33.67
N GLY A 381 5.88 39.68 -32.94
CA GLY A 381 4.99 40.71 -32.44
C GLY A 381 5.77 41.54 -31.42
N ALA A 382 6.36 42.62 -31.85
CA ALA A 382 6.80 43.68 -30.95
C ALA A 382 5.56 44.20 -30.22
N VAL A 383 5.38 43.72 -28.99
CA VAL A 383 4.44 44.33 -28.05
C VAL A 383 5.08 45.66 -27.62
N THR A 384 4.84 46.68 -28.42
CA THR A 384 5.09 48.06 -28.00
C THR A 384 4.04 48.38 -26.93
N SER A 385 4.36 48.11 -25.67
CA SER A 385 3.60 48.57 -24.53
C SER A 385 3.81 50.08 -24.42
N VAL A 386 2.90 50.86 -25.02
CA VAL A 386 2.72 52.26 -24.66
C VAL A 386 2.14 52.33 -23.25
N VAL A 387 3.02 52.36 -22.28
CA VAL A 387 2.65 52.76 -20.91
C VAL A 387 2.50 54.28 -20.93
N LYS A 388 1.25 54.74 -20.95
CA LYS A 388 0.89 56.13 -20.68
C LYS A 388 0.99 56.31 -19.15
N PRO A 389 1.79 57.27 -18.63
CA PRO A 389 1.82 57.51 -17.21
C PRO A 389 0.49 58.08 -16.75
N ALA A 390 -0.19 57.44 -15.84
CA ALA A 390 -1.35 57.96 -15.16
C ALA A 390 -0.89 58.95 -14.11
N THR A 391 -1.43 60.15 -14.25
CA THR A 391 -1.29 61.33 -13.38
C THR A 391 -1.68 60.97 -11.93
N GLU A 392 -0.78 61.27 -11.00
CA GLU A 392 -1.03 61.29 -9.55
C GLU A 392 -2.25 62.19 -9.24
N GLN A 393 -3.29 61.58 -8.70
CA GLN A 393 -4.32 62.33 -7.96
C GLN A 393 -4.06 62.08 -6.47
N THR A 394 -3.53 63.10 -5.85
CA THR A 394 -3.48 63.34 -4.40
C THR A 394 -4.91 63.29 -3.85
N VAL A 395 -5.23 62.31 -3.04
CA VAL A 395 -6.43 62.33 -2.22
C VAL A 395 -6.04 62.63 -0.77
N ALA A 396 -6.53 63.76 -0.31
CA ALA A 396 -6.40 64.28 1.03
C ALA A 396 -7.06 63.37 2.08
N GLN A 397 -6.36 63.23 3.17
CA GLN A 397 -6.77 62.56 4.41
C GLN A 397 -7.74 63.50 5.17
N PRO A 398 -8.89 63.07 5.67
CA PRO A 398 -9.61 63.79 6.69
C PRO A 398 -9.19 63.32 8.08
N ALA A 399 -8.90 64.34 8.91
CA ALA A 399 -8.51 64.26 10.29
C ALA A 399 -9.55 63.62 11.22
N ALA A 400 -9.04 63.04 12.30
CA ALA A 400 -9.74 62.53 13.46
C ALA A 400 -10.63 63.62 14.16
N ALA A 401 -11.78 63.14 14.66
CA ALA A 401 -12.42 63.79 15.83
C ALA A 401 -13.27 62.81 16.60
N LYS A 402 -12.87 62.62 17.88
CA LYS A 402 -13.57 62.10 19.07
C LYS A 402 -14.07 60.70 19.12
#